data_793c4534581f2524c8553b4f180fd948
#
_entry.id   793c4534581f2524c8553b4f180fd948
#
_cell.length_a   1.000
_cell.length_b   1.000
_cell.length_c   1.000
_cell.angle_alpha   90.00
_cell.angle_beta   90.00
_cell.angle_gamma   90.00
#
_symmetry.space_group_name_H-M   'P 1'
#
loop_
_entity.id
_entity.type
_entity.pdbx_description
1 polymer ?
#
loop_
_entity_poly.entity_id
_entity_poly.type
_entity_poly.pdbx_seq_one_letter_code
_entity_poly.pdbx_strand_id
1 'polypeptide(L)'
;MTSSVNTPLPTLATLLPGMSLSAALAGTPVKGLCLDSRLIEPGQLFIAIPGASADGRDYLHHVLASGAVAALAEADGLDFQDPLVIPVEGLNRQLSELAGRFYGDPSASLSLTGITGTNGKTTCSLLLAQLFSLAGYPAGIIGTLGCGVARDGQVALAETGMTTPDAITLQSLLADFVNVPVDRVAMEVSSHSLDQCRVSALEFDTAVFTNLSRDHLDYHGDLVSYAHAKSRLFTLPGLAHAVINIDDPVGAEMTLQLPPSVTLYTYSLCNPAATVYASDITFSDGGLQANVITPWGDGLLVSPLLGRFNLQNLLAVLAAACIQGLALEQVLRVLPDLQSVTGRMEKITNGVGPMVIVDYAHTPAALEQVLLTLREHCKGQLWCVFGCGGDRDRGKRGQMGAIASQLADRTIVTSDNPRSEKPDEIIADIVRGVAAGAAVDAIADRALAIQSAVWEAADVDVVLIAGKGHEHYQLIGAERLPFSDQAQARLALNQRGGCR
;
A
#
# COMPACT_ATOMS: atom_id res chain seq x y z
N MET A 1 -23.83 -7.36 -25.40
CA MET A 1 -24.89 -8.26 -24.91
C MET A 1 -24.21 -9.46 -24.32
N THR A 2 -23.88 -9.38 -23.04
CA THR A 2 -23.25 -10.46 -22.26
C THR A 2 -24.38 -11.31 -21.69
N SER A 3 -24.44 -12.57 -22.09
CA SER A 3 -25.34 -13.57 -21.50
C SER A 3 -24.95 -13.71 -20.03
N SER A 4 -25.75 -13.15 -19.13
CA SER A 4 -25.69 -13.46 -17.71
C SER A 4 -25.99 -14.95 -17.57
N VAL A 5 -24.97 -15.75 -17.32
CA VAL A 5 -25.14 -17.11 -16.81
C VAL A 5 -25.90 -16.95 -15.50
N ASN A 6 -27.15 -17.47 -15.49
CA ASN A 6 -28.03 -17.37 -14.33
C ASN A 6 -27.54 -18.39 -13.28
N THR A 7 -26.41 -18.11 -12.67
CA THR A 7 -25.87 -18.94 -11.56
C THR A 7 -26.87 -18.81 -10.40
N PRO A 8 -27.40 -19.91 -9.85
CA PRO A 8 -28.34 -19.85 -8.73
C PRO A 8 -27.64 -19.17 -7.54
N LEU A 9 -28.36 -18.30 -6.83
CA LEU A 9 -27.86 -17.64 -5.64
C LEU A 9 -27.46 -18.69 -4.60
N PRO A 10 -26.33 -18.47 -3.89
CA PRO A 10 -25.95 -19.36 -2.79
C PRO A 10 -26.98 -19.31 -1.69
N THR A 11 -27.20 -20.45 -1.02
CA THR A 11 -28.11 -20.55 0.11
C THR A 11 -27.32 -20.46 1.44
N LEU A 12 -28.02 -20.19 2.55
CA LEU A 12 -27.36 -20.18 3.86
C LEU A 12 -26.67 -21.51 4.16
N ALA A 13 -27.23 -22.65 3.74
CA ALA A 13 -26.60 -23.96 3.93
C ALA A 13 -25.27 -24.09 3.16
N THR A 14 -25.19 -23.54 1.95
CA THR A 14 -23.93 -23.57 1.17
C THR A 14 -22.88 -22.62 1.74
N LEU A 15 -23.30 -21.50 2.32
CA LEU A 15 -22.40 -20.51 2.91
C LEU A 15 -21.89 -20.94 4.30
N LEU A 16 -22.67 -21.72 5.04
CA LEU A 16 -22.41 -22.13 6.43
C LEU A 16 -22.35 -23.67 6.56
N PRO A 17 -21.43 -24.34 5.87
CA PRO A 17 -21.33 -25.79 5.91
C PRO A 17 -21.04 -26.27 7.34
N GLY A 18 -21.78 -27.29 7.79
CA GLY A 18 -21.63 -27.88 9.14
C GLY A 18 -22.40 -27.15 10.24
N MET A 19 -23.05 -26.03 9.98
CA MET A 19 -23.95 -25.38 10.94
C MET A 19 -25.34 -26.03 10.96
N SER A 20 -25.91 -26.22 12.14
CA SER A 20 -27.29 -26.72 12.31
C SER A 20 -28.29 -25.61 12.04
N LEU A 21 -28.82 -25.55 10.84
CA LEU A 21 -29.85 -24.59 10.43
C LEU A 21 -31.22 -25.28 10.35
N SER A 22 -32.31 -24.55 10.64
CA SER A 22 -33.65 -25.06 10.34
C SER A 22 -33.81 -25.25 8.82
N ALA A 23 -34.66 -26.19 8.41
CA ALA A 23 -34.90 -26.48 6.98
C ALA A 23 -35.31 -25.21 6.17
N ALA A 24 -36.06 -24.30 6.80
CA ALA A 24 -36.49 -23.05 6.20
C ALA A 24 -35.30 -22.11 5.98
N LEU A 25 -34.43 -21.94 6.99
CA LEU A 25 -33.22 -21.10 6.89
C LEU A 25 -32.20 -21.69 5.91
N ALA A 26 -31.94 -22.99 5.99
CA ALA A 26 -30.94 -23.67 5.17
C ALA A 26 -31.12 -23.41 3.67
N GLY A 27 -32.38 -23.43 3.19
CA GLY A 27 -32.73 -23.17 1.79
C GLY A 27 -32.84 -21.70 1.40
N THR A 28 -32.66 -20.75 2.32
CA THR A 28 -32.81 -19.31 2.01
C THR A 28 -31.73 -18.81 1.07
N PRO A 29 -32.08 -18.25 -0.09
CA PRO A 29 -31.10 -17.67 -1.00
C PRO A 29 -30.57 -16.35 -0.46
N VAL A 30 -29.26 -16.11 -0.62
CA VAL A 30 -28.56 -14.90 -0.19
C VAL A 30 -28.15 -14.08 -1.40
N LYS A 31 -28.60 -12.82 -1.49
CA LYS A 31 -28.30 -11.91 -2.60
C LYS A 31 -26.99 -11.15 -2.45
N GLY A 32 -26.50 -11.00 -1.22
CA GLY A 32 -25.28 -10.25 -0.92
C GLY A 32 -24.90 -10.40 0.56
N LEU A 33 -23.66 -10.01 0.87
CA LEU A 33 -23.12 -9.92 2.22
C LEU A 33 -22.99 -8.45 2.61
N CYS A 34 -23.36 -8.07 3.83
CA CYS A 34 -23.30 -6.69 4.30
C CYS A 34 -22.71 -6.59 5.72
N LEU A 35 -21.71 -5.71 5.90
CA LEU A 35 -21.10 -5.35 7.19
C LEU A 35 -21.65 -4.04 7.77
N ASP A 36 -22.13 -3.13 6.91
CA ASP A 36 -22.63 -1.83 7.33
C ASP A 36 -24.16 -1.82 7.38
N SER A 37 -24.73 -1.74 8.59
CA SER A 37 -26.17 -1.74 8.81
C SER A 37 -26.94 -0.63 8.05
N ARG A 38 -26.27 0.44 7.68
CA ARG A 38 -26.83 1.58 6.92
C ARG A 38 -27.01 1.27 5.45
N LEU A 39 -26.28 0.25 4.93
CA LEU A 39 -26.25 -0.15 3.54
C LEU A 39 -26.98 -1.47 3.28
N ILE A 40 -27.68 -2.03 4.29
CA ILE A 40 -28.38 -3.29 4.16
C ILE A 40 -29.54 -3.18 3.17
N GLU A 41 -29.62 -4.17 2.26
CA GLU A 41 -30.68 -4.29 1.27
C GLU A 41 -31.50 -5.59 1.48
N PRO A 42 -32.77 -5.63 1.09
CA PRO A 42 -33.59 -6.82 1.20
C PRO A 42 -32.99 -8.01 0.43
N GLY A 43 -32.88 -9.13 1.13
CA GLY A 43 -32.31 -10.36 0.57
C GLY A 43 -30.83 -10.55 0.87
N GLN A 44 -30.15 -9.62 1.55
CA GLN A 44 -28.77 -9.76 1.98
C GLN A 44 -28.64 -10.46 3.36
N LEU A 45 -27.47 -11.06 3.58
CA LEU A 45 -27.03 -11.59 4.86
C LEU A 45 -26.22 -10.52 5.58
N PHE A 46 -26.68 -10.11 6.77
CA PHE A 46 -25.95 -9.16 7.59
C PHE A 46 -24.90 -9.86 8.45
N ILE A 47 -23.73 -9.23 8.61
CA ILE A 47 -22.61 -9.76 9.39
C ILE A 47 -22.37 -8.81 10.58
N ALA A 48 -22.78 -9.24 11.79
CA ALA A 48 -22.72 -8.47 13.02
C ALA A 48 -21.48 -8.84 13.83
N ILE A 49 -20.40 -8.09 13.64
CA ILE A 49 -19.13 -8.22 14.38
C ILE A 49 -18.88 -7.01 15.26
N PRO A 50 -18.21 -7.17 16.43
CA PRO A 50 -17.68 -6.04 17.20
C PRO A 50 -16.63 -5.30 16.39
N GLY A 51 -16.82 -4.00 16.16
CA GLY A 51 -15.86 -3.12 15.50
C GLY A 51 -15.12 -2.23 16.50
N ALA A 52 -14.13 -1.45 16.00
CA ALA A 52 -13.34 -0.55 16.85
C ALA A 52 -14.14 0.65 17.40
N SER A 53 -15.19 1.08 16.70
CA SER A 53 -15.99 2.29 17.05
C SER A 53 -17.47 1.98 17.32
N ALA A 54 -17.98 0.84 16.88
CA ALA A 54 -19.37 0.42 17.04
C ALA A 54 -19.45 -1.10 17.01
N ASP A 55 -20.45 -1.65 17.67
CA ASP A 55 -20.74 -3.07 17.65
C ASP A 55 -21.87 -3.35 16.66
N GLY A 56 -21.60 -4.17 15.63
CA GLY A 56 -22.58 -4.56 14.62
C GLY A 56 -23.83 -5.23 15.20
N ARG A 57 -23.70 -5.85 16.37
CA ARG A 57 -24.81 -6.53 17.07
C ARG A 57 -25.89 -5.56 17.60
N ASP A 58 -25.52 -4.32 17.86
CA ASP A 58 -26.48 -3.28 18.28
C ASP A 58 -27.53 -2.94 17.22
N TYR A 59 -27.27 -3.33 15.96
CA TYR A 59 -28.11 -3.02 14.80
C TYR A 59 -28.98 -4.20 14.34
N LEU A 60 -28.99 -5.34 15.02
CA LEU A 60 -29.70 -6.55 14.60
C LEU A 60 -31.19 -6.31 14.36
N HIS A 61 -31.88 -5.61 15.27
CA HIS A 61 -33.28 -5.24 15.08
C HIS A 61 -33.54 -4.44 13.81
N HIS A 62 -32.66 -3.46 13.56
CA HIS A 62 -32.78 -2.59 12.40
C HIS A 62 -32.62 -3.38 11.09
N VAL A 63 -31.57 -4.18 10.97
CA VAL A 63 -31.27 -4.91 9.73
C VAL A 63 -32.30 -5.97 9.39
N LEU A 64 -32.85 -6.67 10.40
CA LEU A 64 -33.94 -7.63 10.18
C LEU A 64 -35.23 -6.92 9.74
N ALA A 65 -35.57 -5.78 10.35
CA ALA A 65 -36.69 -4.97 9.92
C ALA A 65 -36.51 -4.37 8.51
N SER A 66 -35.26 -4.18 8.05
CA SER A 66 -34.92 -3.70 6.71
C SER A 66 -34.90 -4.80 5.65
N GLY A 67 -35.18 -6.06 6.02
CA GLY A 67 -35.32 -7.18 5.08
C GLY A 67 -34.07 -8.01 4.86
N ALA A 68 -33.11 -7.97 5.80
CA ALA A 68 -32.05 -8.97 5.83
C ALA A 68 -32.67 -10.38 5.95
N VAL A 69 -32.17 -11.35 5.16
CA VAL A 69 -32.68 -12.73 5.19
C VAL A 69 -32.29 -13.47 6.47
N ALA A 70 -31.17 -13.11 7.03
CA ALA A 70 -30.65 -13.53 8.32
C ALA A 70 -29.51 -12.60 8.75
N ALA A 71 -29.04 -12.75 9.99
CA ALA A 71 -27.83 -12.12 10.47
C ALA A 71 -26.90 -13.17 11.09
N LEU A 72 -25.61 -13.14 10.74
CA LEU A 72 -24.57 -13.83 11.51
C LEU A 72 -24.08 -12.89 12.58
N ALA A 73 -24.02 -13.31 13.82
CA ALA A 73 -23.55 -12.49 14.92
C ALA A 73 -22.42 -13.19 15.69
N GLU A 74 -21.37 -12.45 16.04
CA GLU A 74 -20.34 -12.95 16.96
C GLU A 74 -21.01 -13.46 18.24
N ALA A 75 -20.76 -14.73 18.56
CA ALA A 75 -21.46 -15.43 19.63
C ALA A 75 -21.07 -14.95 21.04
N ASP A 76 -19.79 -14.55 21.21
CA ASP A 76 -19.29 -14.11 22.51
C ASP A 76 -19.99 -12.81 22.95
N GLY A 77 -20.70 -12.90 24.10
CA GLY A 77 -21.46 -11.76 24.63
C GLY A 77 -22.72 -11.39 23.85
N LEU A 78 -23.25 -12.28 23.00
CA LEU A 78 -24.49 -12.02 22.26
C LEU A 78 -25.70 -12.19 23.20
N ASP A 79 -26.42 -11.10 23.47
CA ASP A 79 -27.69 -11.09 24.20
C ASP A 79 -28.84 -10.71 23.27
N PHE A 80 -29.10 -11.54 22.26
CA PHE A 80 -30.16 -11.31 21.29
C PHE A 80 -30.75 -12.65 20.83
N GLN A 81 -32.05 -12.79 20.90
CA GLN A 81 -32.75 -14.01 20.48
C GLN A 81 -33.77 -13.73 19.40
N ASP A 82 -33.45 -14.16 18.20
CA ASP A 82 -34.35 -14.18 17.04
C ASP A 82 -33.99 -15.38 16.15
N PRO A 83 -34.97 -16.13 15.60
CA PRO A 83 -34.70 -17.26 14.73
C PRO A 83 -33.86 -16.94 13.46
N LEU A 84 -33.80 -15.67 13.05
CA LEU A 84 -33.03 -15.20 11.90
C LEU A 84 -31.60 -14.78 12.30
N VAL A 85 -31.26 -14.77 13.59
CA VAL A 85 -29.90 -14.47 14.07
C VAL A 85 -29.18 -15.78 14.37
N ILE A 86 -28.07 -15.99 13.68
CA ILE A 86 -27.26 -17.19 13.78
C ILE A 86 -25.97 -16.82 14.52
N PRO A 87 -25.78 -17.30 15.77
CA PRO A 87 -24.55 -17.07 16.52
C PRO A 87 -23.39 -17.87 15.91
N VAL A 88 -22.24 -17.22 15.74
CA VAL A 88 -21.00 -17.81 15.20
C VAL A 88 -19.82 -17.43 16.08
N GLU A 89 -19.11 -18.41 16.61
CA GLU A 89 -17.88 -18.17 17.39
C GLU A 89 -16.73 -17.77 16.49
N GLY A 90 -16.04 -16.67 16.82
CA GLY A 90 -14.90 -16.17 16.06
C GLY A 90 -15.28 -15.77 14.63
N LEU A 91 -16.46 -15.22 14.43
CA LEU A 91 -17.03 -14.84 13.13
C LEU A 91 -16.06 -14.00 12.29
N ASN A 92 -15.36 -13.05 12.91
CA ASN A 92 -14.40 -12.19 12.20
C ASN A 92 -13.30 -13.00 11.48
N ARG A 93 -12.87 -14.13 12.05
CA ARG A 93 -11.84 -15.00 11.45
C ARG A 93 -12.36 -15.87 10.32
N GLN A 94 -13.67 -16.04 10.23
CA GLN A 94 -14.35 -16.86 9.22
C GLN A 94 -14.87 -16.04 8.02
N LEU A 95 -14.78 -14.69 8.09
CA LEU A 95 -15.32 -13.82 7.05
C LEU A 95 -14.69 -14.02 5.69
N SER A 96 -13.38 -14.26 5.63
CA SER A 96 -12.68 -14.49 4.35
C SER A 96 -13.18 -15.76 3.65
N GLU A 97 -13.41 -16.85 4.41
CA GLU A 97 -13.98 -18.09 3.88
C GLU A 97 -15.45 -17.94 3.49
N LEU A 98 -16.25 -17.27 4.34
CA LEU A 98 -17.65 -17.00 4.05
C LEU A 98 -17.82 -16.23 2.76
N ALA A 99 -17.04 -15.15 2.60
CA ALA A 99 -17.05 -14.32 1.41
C ALA A 99 -16.51 -15.09 0.20
N GLY A 100 -15.45 -15.90 0.35
CA GLY A 100 -14.95 -16.79 -0.70
C GLY A 100 -16.08 -17.68 -1.25
N ARG A 101 -16.77 -18.42 -0.38
CA ARG A 101 -17.90 -19.28 -0.77
C ARG A 101 -19.02 -18.48 -1.46
N PHE A 102 -19.29 -17.25 -1.00
CA PHE A 102 -20.31 -16.41 -1.61
C PHE A 102 -19.94 -15.98 -3.02
N TYR A 103 -18.69 -15.58 -3.25
CA TYR A 103 -18.18 -15.11 -4.56
C TYR A 103 -17.58 -16.22 -5.42
N GLY A 104 -17.57 -17.48 -4.95
CA GLY A 104 -17.05 -18.63 -5.73
C GLY A 104 -15.54 -18.76 -5.74
N ASP A 105 -14.89 -18.39 -4.63
CA ASP A 105 -13.44 -18.49 -4.41
C ASP A 105 -12.59 -17.90 -5.57
N PRO A 106 -12.79 -16.62 -5.91
CA PRO A 106 -12.27 -16.01 -7.14
C PRO A 106 -10.74 -16.02 -7.21
N SER A 107 -10.04 -16.03 -6.06
CA SER A 107 -8.57 -16.08 -6.04
C SER A 107 -8.01 -17.34 -6.69
N ALA A 108 -8.73 -18.47 -6.65
CA ALA A 108 -8.31 -19.72 -7.31
C ALA A 108 -8.23 -19.63 -8.85
N SER A 109 -8.83 -18.60 -9.45
CA SER A 109 -8.82 -18.36 -10.90
C SER A 109 -7.85 -17.26 -11.34
N LEU A 110 -7.09 -16.68 -10.38
CA LEU A 110 -6.20 -15.54 -10.61
C LEU A 110 -4.79 -15.89 -10.13
N SER A 111 -3.77 -15.39 -10.82
CA SER A 111 -2.39 -15.42 -10.30
C SER A 111 -2.20 -14.24 -9.35
N LEU A 112 -2.31 -14.50 -8.05
CA LEU A 112 -2.33 -13.48 -7.02
C LEU A 112 -0.96 -13.32 -6.34
N THR A 113 -0.37 -12.12 -6.46
CA THR A 113 0.85 -11.75 -5.73
C THR A 113 0.51 -10.90 -4.51
N GLY A 114 0.78 -11.41 -3.31
CA GLY A 114 0.65 -10.67 -2.05
C GLY A 114 1.96 -9.99 -1.66
N ILE A 115 1.92 -8.69 -1.39
CA ILE A 115 3.11 -7.89 -1.07
C ILE A 115 2.99 -7.32 0.33
N THR A 116 3.91 -7.70 1.23
CA THR A 116 3.97 -7.19 2.60
C THR A 116 5.32 -6.59 2.94
N GLY A 117 5.37 -5.82 4.01
CA GLY A 117 6.53 -5.11 4.54
C GLY A 117 6.11 -3.80 5.21
N THR A 118 7.03 -3.06 5.81
CA THR A 118 6.73 -1.72 6.32
C THR A 118 6.63 -0.73 5.16
N ASN A 119 7.66 -0.64 4.33
CA ASN A 119 7.75 0.23 3.17
C ASN A 119 7.79 -0.57 1.87
N GLY A 120 7.49 0.07 0.73
CA GLY A 120 7.62 -0.52 -0.60
C GLY A 120 6.40 -1.29 -1.11
N LYS A 121 5.40 -1.62 -0.28
CA LYS A 121 4.19 -2.35 -0.71
C LYS A 121 3.49 -1.71 -1.91
N THR A 122 3.10 -0.45 -1.78
CA THR A 122 2.41 0.32 -2.81
C THR A 122 3.26 0.46 -4.07
N THR A 123 4.56 0.71 -3.89
CA THR A 123 5.49 0.80 -5.02
C THR A 123 5.58 -0.53 -5.76
N CYS A 124 5.81 -1.64 -5.05
CA CYS A 124 5.92 -2.95 -5.67
C CYS A 124 4.61 -3.39 -6.36
N SER A 125 3.44 -3.19 -5.73
CA SER A 125 2.16 -3.60 -6.33
C SER A 125 1.86 -2.83 -7.61
N LEU A 126 2.08 -1.52 -7.62
CA LEU A 126 1.86 -0.69 -8.80
C LEU A 126 2.90 -0.95 -9.89
N LEU A 127 4.19 -1.06 -9.53
CA LEU A 127 5.23 -1.37 -10.51
C LEU A 127 5.04 -2.76 -11.14
N LEU A 128 4.63 -3.76 -10.36
CA LEU A 128 4.37 -5.09 -10.88
C LEU A 128 3.20 -5.09 -11.87
N ALA A 129 2.11 -4.41 -11.54
CA ALA A 129 0.97 -4.28 -12.43
C ALA A 129 1.29 -3.45 -13.68
N GLN A 130 2.05 -2.35 -13.55
CA GLN A 130 2.54 -1.58 -14.72
C GLN A 130 3.42 -2.45 -15.62
N LEU A 131 4.33 -3.22 -15.03
CA LEU A 131 5.24 -4.10 -15.76
C LEU A 131 4.46 -5.12 -16.58
N PHE A 132 3.47 -5.81 -15.99
CA PHE A 132 2.60 -6.71 -16.72
C PHE A 132 1.85 -6.00 -17.84
N SER A 133 1.27 -4.83 -17.55
CA SER A 133 0.54 -4.02 -18.50
C SER A 133 1.39 -3.60 -19.71
N LEU A 134 2.62 -3.13 -19.48
CA LEU A 134 3.59 -2.77 -20.52
C LEU A 134 4.09 -4.01 -21.30
N ALA A 135 4.11 -5.17 -20.66
CA ALA A 135 4.42 -6.44 -21.31
C ALA A 135 3.24 -7.01 -22.14
N GLY A 136 2.07 -6.33 -22.15
CA GLY A 136 0.89 -6.73 -22.91
C GLY A 136 -0.14 -7.55 -22.11
N TYR A 137 0.03 -7.68 -20.80
CA TYR A 137 -0.88 -8.43 -19.91
C TYR A 137 -1.60 -7.46 -18.95
N PRO A 138 -2.92 -7.25 -19.09
CA PRO A 138 -3.67 -6.48 -18.10
C PRO A 138 -3.54 -7.08 -16.71
N ALA A 139 -3.37 -6.24 -15.68
CA ALA A 139 -3.17 -6.70 -14.32
C ALA A 139 -4.05 -5.93 -13.32
N GLY A 140 -4.63 -6.64 -12.37
CA GLY A 140 -5.38 -6.08 -11.25
C GLY A 140 -4.46 -5.51 -10.19
N ILE A 141 -4.93 -4.48 -9.49
CA ILE A 141 -4.23 -3.85 -8.37
C ILE A 141 -5.22 -3.69 -7.21
N ILE A 142 -4.77 -4.04 -5.99
CA ILE A 142 -5.48 -3.74 -4.75
C ILE A 142 -4.47 -3.17 -3.76
N GLY A 143 -4.67 -1.93 -3.30
CA GLY A 143 -3.72 -1.30 -2.39
C GLY A 143 -4.14 0.04 -1.84
N THR A 144 -3.19 0.74 -1.23
CA THR A 144 -3.38 2.02 -0.54
C THR A 144 -3.95 3.11 -1.45
N LEU A 145 -3.55 3.14 -2.71
CA LEU A 145 -4.03 4.13 -3.69
C LEU A 145 -5.39 3.75 -4.30
N GLY A 146 -5.91 2.58 -3.96
CA GLY A 146 -7.18 2.08 -4.45
C GLY A 146 -7.09 0.71 -5.10
N CYS A 147 -8.16 0.33 -5.81
CA CYS A 147 -8.24 -0.88 -6.61
C CYS A 147 -8.56 -0.53 -8.08
N GLY A 148 -8.11 -1.37 -9.00
CA GLY A 148 -8.37 -1.16 -10.42
C GLY A 148 -7.52 -2.02 -11.32
N VAL A 149 -7.41 -1.63 -12.59
CA VAL A 149 -6.70 -2.39 -13.62
C VAL A 149 -5.63 -1.51 -14.29
N ALA A 150 -4.44 -2.08 -14.42
CA ALA A 150 -3.39 -1.57 -15.30
C ALA A 150 -3.54 -2.19 -16.69
N ARG A 151 -3.62 -1.36 -17.72
CA ARG A 151 -3.73 -1.78 -19.13
C ARG A 151 -3.01 -0.78 -20.03
N ASP A 152 -2.25 -1.28 -21.02
CA ASP A 152 -1.51 -0.46 -21.98
C ASP A 152 -0.63 0.61 -21.32
N GLY A 153 0.02 0.26 -20.20
CA GLY A 153 0.83 1.16 -19.38
C GLY A 153 0.06 2.17 -18.53
N GLN A 154 -1.27 2.24 -18.67
CA GLN A 154 -2.13 3.13 -17.88
C GLN A 154 -2.71 2.41 -16.67
N VAL A 155 -2.79 3.12 -15.53
CA VAL A 155 -3.34 2.61 -14.27
C VAL A 155 -4.57 3.44 -13.91
N ALA A 156 -5.74 2.81 -13.82
CA ALA A 156 -6.98 3.44 -13.38
C ALA A 156 -7.39 2.83 -12.03
N LEU A 157 -7.45 3.64 -10.98
CA LEU A 157 -7.77 3.22 -9.62
C LEU A 157 -9.00 3.94 -9.07
N ALA A 158 -9.83 3.19 -8.34
CA ALA A 158 -10.89 3.71 -7.49
C ALA A 158 -10.45 3.60 -6.02
N GLU A 159 -10.63 4.66 -5.24
CA GLU A 159 -10.27 4.66 -3.81
C GLU A 159 -11.07 3.61 -3.03
N THR A 160 -10.40 2.85 -2.18
CA THR A 160 -11.01 1.86 -1.27
C THR A 160 -10.98 2.30 0.19
N GLY A 161 -10.27 3.37 0.50
CA GLY A 161 -10.12 3.90 1.86
C GLY A 161 -9.20 3.10 2.79
N MET A 162 -8.74 1.92 2.37
CA MET A 162 -7.83 1.06 3.14
C MET A 162 -6.77 0.43 2.25
N THR A 163 -5.56 0.23 2.82
CA THR A 163 -4.46 -0.48 2.12
C THR A 163 -4.88 -1.89 1.69
N THR A 164 -5.57 -2.60 2.59
CA THR A 164 -6.14 -3.92 2.34
C THR A 164 -7.59 -3.86 2.83
N PRO A 165 -8.58 -3.91 1.95
CA PRO A 165 -10.00 -3.88 2.30
C PRO A 165 -10.42 -5.00 3.27
N ASP A 166 -11.64 -4.95 3.78
CA ASP A 166 -12.23 -6.06 4.53
C ASP A 166 -12.41 -7.31 3.64
N ALA A 167 -12.64 -8.45 4.28
CA ALA A 167 -12.68 -9.74 3.60
C ALA A 167 -13.80 -9.85 2.53
N ILE A 168 -14.95 -9.23 2.76
CA ILE A 168 -16.09 -9.26 1.81
C ILE A 168 -15.75 -8.41 0.59
N THR A 169 -15.29 -7.19 0.82
CA THR A 169 -14.85 -6.28 -0.25
C THR A 169 -13.73 -6.90 -1.08
N LEU A 170 -12.73 -7.56 -0.45
CA LEU A 170 -11.65 -8.24 -1.16
C LEU A 170 -12.15 -9.33 -2.10
N GLN A 171 -12.99 -10.22 -1.63
CA GLN A 171 -13.53 -11.32 -2.43
C GLN A 171 -14.40 -10.77 -3.59
N SER A 172 -15.17 -9.70 -3.34
CA SER A 172 -15.94 -9.01 -4.37
C SER A 172 -15.05 -8.43 -5.47
N LEU A 173 -13.98 -7.72 -5.10
CA LEU A 173 -13.03 -7.13 -6.05
C LEU A 173 -12.32 -8.20 -6.88
N LEU A 174 -11.93 -9.32 -6.27
CA LEU A 174 -11.32 -10.44 -7.00
C LEU A 174 -12.33 -11.09 -7.96
N ALA A 175 -13.60 -11.22 -7.56
CA ALA A 175 -14.65 -11.70 -8.46
C ALA A 175 -14.87 -10.74 -9.65
N ASP A 176 -14.78 -9.43 -9.43
CA ASP A 176 -14.83 -8.45 -10.51
C ASP A 176 -13.67 -8.60 -11.49
N PHE A 177 -12.45 -8.88 -10.99
CA PHE A 177 -11.28 -9.15 -11.85
C PHE A 177 -11.43 -10.43 -12.67
N VAL A 178 -12.04 -11.49 -12.14
CA VAL A 178 -12.35 -12.72 -12.90
C VAL A 178 -13.32 -12.43 -14.06
N ASN A 179 -14.23 -11.48 -13.89
CA ASN A 179 -15.21 -11.10 -14.91
C ASN A 179 -14.67 -10.18 -16.02
N VAL A 180 -13.45 -9.67 -15.88
CA VAL A 180 -12.72 -8.89 -16.90
C VAL A 180 -11.50 -9.67 -17.34
N PRO A 181 -10.87 -9.38 -18.50
CA PRO A 181 -9.69 -10.12 -18.96
C PRO A 181 -8.43 -9.73 -18.16
N VAL A 182 -8.43 -10.09 -16.88
CA VAL A 182 -7.32 -9.95 -15.92
C VAL A 182 -7.09 -11.32 -15.32
N ASP A 183 -5.87 -11.83 -15.43
CA ASP A 183 -5.45 -13.11 -14.87
C ASP A 183 -4.36 -12.97 -13.79
N ARG A 184 -3.80 -11.76 -13.64
CA ARG A 184 -2.75 -11.44 -12.67
C ARG A 184 -3.19 -10.29 -11.78
N VAL A 185 -2.98 -10.43 -10.47
CA VAL A 185 -3.32 -9.38 -9.49
C VAL A 185 -2.14 -9.14 -8.55
N ALA A 186 -1.73 -7.88 -8.42
CA ALA A 186 -0.77 -7.42 -7.42
C ALA A 186 -1.51 -6.76 -6.25
N MET A 187 -1.35 -7.30 -5.04
CA MET A 187 -2.11 -6.87 -3.87
C MET A 187 -1.21 -6.50 -2.70
N GLU A 188 -1.46 -5.33 -2.10
CA GLU A 188 -0.86 -4.97 -0.83
C GLU A 188 -1.51 -5.76 0.31
N VAL A 189 -0.68 -6.44 1.12
CA VAL A 189 -1.13 -7.20 2.29
C VAL A 189 -0.55 -6.55 3.55
N SER A 190 -1.41 -5.81 4.27
CA SER A 190 -1.04 -5.13 5.51
C SER A 190 -0.91 -6.12 6.68
N SER A 191 -0.12 -5.78 7.70
CA SER A 191 -0.04 -6.59 8.93
C SER A 191 -1.37 -6.67 9.65
N HIS A 192 -2.18 -5.61 9.60
CA HIS A 192 -3.54 -5.61 10.15
C HIS A 192 -4.45 -6.61 9.43
N SER A 193 -4.40 -6.69 8.09
CA SER A 193 -5.22 -7.64 7.34
C SER A 193 -4.84 -9.09 7.62
N LEU A 194 -3.55 -9.36 7.84
CA LEU A 194 -3.05 -10.68 8.23
C LEU A 194 -3.48 -11.05 9.66
N ASP A 195 -3.36 -10.11 10.60
CA ASP A 195 -3.75 -10.32 11.98
C ASP A 195 -5.27 -10.50 12.14
N GLN A 196 -6.05 -9.72 11.38
CA GLN A 196 -7.50 -9.76 11.35
C GLN A 196 -8.08 -10.84 10.42
N CYS A 197 -7.25 -11.72 9.85
CA CYS A 197 -7.66 -12.82 8.96
C CYS A 197 -8.44 -12.38 7.71
N ARG A 198 -8.28 -11.13 7.25
CA ARG A 198 -9.03 -10.62 6.08
C ARG A 198 -8.69 -11.34 4.77
N VAL A 199 -7.50 -11.94 4.71
CA VAL A 199 -6.93 -12.59 3.52
C VAL A 199 -6.76 -14.10 3.70
N SER A 200 -7.27 -14.69 4.80
CA SER A 200 -6.99 -16.08 5.20
C SER A 200 -7.48 -17.13 4.21
N ALA A 201 -8.52 -16.83 3.43
CA ALA A 201 -9.06 -17.73 2.41
C ALA A 201 -8.65 -17.34 0.99
N LEU A 202 -7.71 -16.42 0.81
CA LEU A 202 -7.17 -16.10 -0.51
C LEU A 202 -6.05 -17.07 -0.87
N GLU A 203 -6.05 -17.57 -2.09
CA GLU A 203 -4.99 -18.37 -2.66
C GLU A 203 -3.95 -17.46 -3.31
N PHE A 204 -2.77 -17.32 -2.66
CA PHE A 204 -1.65 -16.57 -3.20
C PHE A 204 -0.69 -17.51 -3.91
N ASP A 205 -0.32 -17.20 -5.16
CA ASP A 205 0.75 -17.89 -5.88
C ASP A 205 2.12 -17.45 -5.37
N THR A 206 2.27 -16.14 -5.18
CA THR A 206 3.53 -15.51 -4.81
C THR A 206 3.35 -14.56 -3.64
N ALA A 207 4.21 -14.66 -2.63
CA ALA A 207 4.31 -13.72 -1.52
C ALA A 207 5.64 -12.95 -1.58
N VAL A 208 5.59 -11.62 -1.43
CA VAL A 208 6.76 -10.75 -1.44
C VAL A 208 6.95 -10.08 -0.08
N PHE A 209 8.14 -10.17 0.50
CA PHE A 209 8.56 -9.40 1.68
C PHE A 209 9.58 -8.33 1.28
N THR A 210 9.28 -7.07 1.60
CA THR A 210 10.15 -5.94 1.26
C THR A 210 11.11 -5.57 2.38
N ASN A 211 10.61 -5.24 3.55
CA ASN A 211 11.40 -4.85 4.74
C ASN A 211 10.53 -4.75 5.99
N LEU A 212 11.20 -4.66 7.16
CA LEU A 212 10.57 -4.33 8.42
C LEU A 212 11.29 -3.16 9.11
N SER A 213 10.55 -2.13 9.49
CA SER A 213 11.03 -1.03 10.34
C SER A 213 9.97 -0.66 11.37
N ARG A 214 10.29 0.23 12.30
CA ARG A 214 9.38 0.64 13.38
C ARG A 214 8.16 1.37 12.81
N ASP A 215 7.00 0.71 12.87
CA ASP A 215 5.70 1.26 12.51
C ASP A 215 4.60 0.43 13.19
N HIS A 216 3.39 0.98 13.33
CA HIS A 216 2.20 0.29 13.86
C HIS A 216 2.38 -0.42 15.21
N LEU A 217 3.30 0.06 16.08
CA LEU A 217 3.51 -0.52 17.41
C LEU A 217 2.39 -0.18 18.39
N ASP A 218 1.60 0.83 18.10
CA ASP A 218 0.33 1.14 18.79
C ASP A 218 -0.68 -0.01 18.68
N TYR A 219 -0.67 -0.76 17.57
CA TYR A 219 -1.52 -1.92 17.33
C TYR A 219 -0.83 -3.24 17.74
N HIS A 220 0.40 -3.47 17.28
CA HIS A 220 1.11 -4.75 17.46
C HIS A 220 1.85 -4.87 18.79
N GLY A 221 2.07 -3.76 19.51
CA GLY A 221 2.81 -3.73 20.78
C GLY A 221 4.32 -3.65 20.58
N ASP A 222 4.92 -4.60 19.87
CA ASP A 222 6.36 -4.66 19.63
C ASP A 222 6.73 -5.12 18.21
N LEU A 223 8.04 -5.02 17.87
CA LEU A 223 8.55 -5.39 16.54
C LEU A 223 8.46 -6.89 16.26
N VAL A 224 8.53 -7.74 17.28
CA VAL A 224 8.46 -9.22 17.13
C VAL A 224 7.04 -9.62 16.72
N SER A 225 6.05 -9.10 17.42
CA SER A 225 4.63 -9.30 17.09
C SER A 225 4.30 -8.75 15.70
N TYR A 226 4.88 -7.61 15.34
CA TYR A 226 4.70 -7.01 14.01
C TYR A 226 5.34 -7.85 12.89
N ALA A 227 6.56 -8.38 13.11
CA ALA A 227 7.21 -9.32 12.20
C ALA A 227 6.40 -10.60 12.04
N HIS A 228 5.92 -11.18 13.18
CA HIS A 228 5.10 -12.37 13.19
C HIS A 228 3.77 -12.18 12.43
N ALA A 229 3.11 -11.03 12.57
CA ALA A 229 1.92 -10.73 11.79
C ALA A 229 2.19 -10.79 10.27
N LYS A 230 3.33 -10.22 9.80
CA LYS A 230 3.70 -10.27 8.38
C LYS A 230 4.12 -11.66 7.91
N SER A 231 4.80 -12.44 8.75
CA SER A 231 5.23 -13.80 8.38
C SER A 231 4.06 -14.77 8.10
N ARG A 232 2.86 -14.47 8.61
CA ARG A 232 1.65 -15.26 8.31
C ARG A 232 1.34 -15.34 6.81
N LEU A 233 1.69 -14.32 5.99
CA LEU A 233 1.50 -14.37 4.54
C LEU A 233 2.25 -15.56 3.92
N PHE A 234 3.43 -15.88 4.46
CA PHE A 234 4.33 -16.91 3.94
C PHE A 234 3.97 -18.33 4.40
N THR A 235 2.95 -18.46 5.23
CA THR A 235 2.44 -19.74 5.74
C THR A 235 0.98 -20.01 5.32
N LEU A 236 0.41 -19.15 4.47
CA LEU A 236 -0.94 -19.35 3.95
C LEU A 236 -1.00 -20.61 3.07
N PRO A 237 -2.10 -21.37 3.15
CA PRO A 237 -2.30 -22.56 2.31
C PRO A 237 -2.25 -22.18 0.82
N GLY A 238 -1.67 -23.06 0.00
CA GLY A 238 -1.61 -22.85 -1.46
C GLY A 238 -0.47 -21.96 -1.95
N LEU A 239 0.25 -21.25 -1.07
CA LEU A 239 1.40 -20.44 -1.47
C LEU A 239 2.47 -21.29 -2.14
N ALA A 240 2.83 -20.92 -3.38
CA ALA A 240 3.85 -21.66 -4.17
C ALA A 240 5.24 -21.00 -4.08
N HIS A 241 5.31 -19.67 -4.05
CA HIS A 241 6.57 -18.92 -4.18
C HIS A 241 6.69 -17.81 -3.14
N ALA A 242 7.89 -17.68 -2.55
CA ALA A 242 8.25 -16.57 -1.65
C ALA A 242 9.42 -15.77 -2.24
N VAL A 243 9.27 -14.44 -2.33
CA VAL A 243 10.30 -13.49 -2.77
C VAL A 243 10.69 -12.63 -1.57
N ILE A 244 11.88 -12.81 -1.02
CA ILE A 244 12.27 -12.25 0.27
C ILE A 244 13.54 -11.41 0.18
N ASN A 245 13.47 -10.18 0.69
CA ASN A 245 14.62 -9.31 0.87
C ASN A 245 15.50 -9.81 2.01
N ILE A 246 16.71 -10.29 1.70
CA ILE A 246 17.67 -10.76 2.70
C ILE A 246 18.67 -9.68 3.15
N ASP A 247 18.60 -8.48 2.60
CA ASP A 247 19.29 -7.31 3.16
C ASP A 247 18.59 -6.83 4.44
N ASP A 248 17.31 -7.20 4.64
CA ASP A 248 16.56 -6.97 5.87
C ASP A 248 16.76 -8.17 6.83
N PRO A 249 17.18 -7.93 8.10
CA PRO A 249 17.42 -9.01 9.05
C PRO A 249 16.19 -9.89 9.31
N VAL A 250 14.98 -9.31 9.35
CA VAL A 250 13.73 -10.07 9.53
C VAL A 250 13.43 -10.91 8.29
N GLY A 251 13.72 -10.38 7.10
CA GLY A 251 13.61 -11.15 5.87
C GLY A 251 14.56 -12.35 5.86
N ALA A 252 15.82 -12.16 6.24
CA ALA A 252 16.77 -13.26 6.36
C ALA A 252 16.30 -14.33 7.37
N GLU A 253 15.72 -13.93 8.51
CA GLU A 253 15.15 -14.87 9.49
C GLU A 253 13.90 -15.59 8.95
N MET A 254 13.02 -14.90 8.23
CA MET A 254 11.83 -15.50 7.62
C MET A 254 12.17 -16.66 6.65
N THR A 255 13.31 -16.59 5.96
CA THR A 255 13.72 -17.67 5.03
C THR A 255 13.87 -19.02 5.73
N LEU A 256 14.22 -19.04 7.02
CA LEU A 256 14.43 -20.23 7.82
C LEU A 256 13.11 -20.87 8.31
N GLN A 257 11.99 -20.16 8.20
CA GLN A 257 10.69 -20.55 8.74
C GLN A 257 9.69 -20.93 7.64
N LEU A 258 10.10 -20.88 6.37
CA LEU A 258 9.22 -21.20 5.25
C LEU A 258 8.80 -22.66 5.24
N PRO A 259 7.54 -22.96 4.90
CA PRO A 259 7.11 -24.34 4.64
C PRO A 259 7.93 -24.98 3.51
N PRO A 260 8.27 -26.28 3.60
CA PRO A 260 9.04 -26.96 2.55
C PRO A 260 8.38 -26.99 1.16
N SER A 261 7.07 -26.73 1.10
CA SER A 261 6.30 -26.66 -0.15
C SER A 261 6.49 -25.34 -0.88
N VAL A 262 7.02 -24.30 -0.20
CA VAL A 262 7.19 -22.95 -0.78
C VAL A 262 8.58 -22.82 -1.40
N THR A 263 8.63 -22.48 -2.68
CA THR A 263 9.89 -22.21 -3.38
C THR A 263 10.39 -20.81 -3.00
N LEU A 264 11.60 -20.76 -2.41
CA LEU A 264 12.21 -19.51 -1.98
C LEU A 264 13.02 -18.86 -3.11
N TYR A 265 12.79 -17.56 -3.32
CA TYR A 265 13.62 -16.65 -4.08
C TYR A 265 14.05 -15.51 -3.17
N THR A 266 15.35 -15.36 -2.95
CA THR A 266 15.92 -14.25 -2.18
C THR A 266 16.36 -13.14 -3.10
N TYR A 267 16.26 -11.89 -2.67
CA TYR A 267 16.89 -10.78 -3.40
C TYR A 267 17.73 -9.90 -2.49
N SER A 268 18.79 -9.30 -3.05
CA SER A 268 19.76 -8.52 -2.30
C SER A 268 20.53 -7.55 -3.19
N LEU A 269 20.98 -6.43 -2.61
CA LEU A 269 21.99 -5.52 -3.16
C LEU A 269 23.38 -5.74 -2.53
N CYS A 270 23.47 -6.54 -1.45
CA CYS A 270 24.68 -6.70 -0.65
C CYS A 270 25.24 -8.11 -0.68
N ASN A 271 24.38 -9.13 -0.84
CA ASN A 271 24.76 -10.54 -0.79
C ASN A 271 24.69 -11.19 -2.16
N PRO A 272 25.85 -11.51 -2.80
CA PRO A 272 25.87 -12.13 -4.14
C PRO A 272 25.39 -13.59 -4.15
N ALA A 273 25.13 -14.21 -2.99
CA ALA A 273 24.53 -15.53 -2.90
C ALA A 273 22.98 -15.50 -2.97
N ALA A 274 22.37 -14.32 -3.03
CA ALA A 274 20.94 -14.18 -3.23
C ALA A 274 20.52 -14.74 -4.61
N THR A 275 19.31 -15.25 -4.70
CA THR A 275 18.75 -15.81 -5.95
C THR A 275 18.64 -14.73 -7.04
N VAL A 276 18.32 -13.49 -6.64
CA VAL A 276 18.31 -12.30 -7.49
C VAL A 276 19.24 -11.27 -6.86
N TYR A 277 20.31 -10.94 -7.55
CA TYR A 277 21.35 -10.05 -7.06
C TYR A 277 21.63 -8.93 -8.04
N ALA A 278 21.87 -7.73 -7.53
CA ALA A 278 22.30 -6.59 -8.34
C ALA A 278 23.71 -6.13 -7.99
N SER A 279 24.56 -5.94 -9.01
CA SER A 279 25.91 -5.39 -8.91
C SER A 279 26.10 -4.18 -9.81
N ASP A 280 27.26 -3.53 -9.72
CA ASP A 280 27.66 -2.38 -10.56
C ASP A 280 26.59 -1.28 -10.61
N ILE A 281 26.04 -0.98 -9.42
CA ILE A 281 24.93 -0.04 -9.26
C ILE A 281 25.42 1.37 -9.52
N THR A 282 24.74 2.09 -10.43
CA THR A 282 25.00 3.48 -10.74
C THR A 282 23.72 4.30 -10.64
N PHE A 283 23.83 5.50 -10.06
CA PHE A 283 22.74 6.48 -9.94
C PHE A 283 23.05 7.71 -10.75
N SER A 284 22.03 8.27 -11.42
CA SER A 284 22.12 9.51 -12.18
C SER A 284 20.83 10.31 -12.07
N ASP A 285 20.81 11.52 -12.63
CA ASP A 285 19.60 12.34 -12.72
C ASP A 285 18.50 11.68 -13.58
N GLY A 286 18.90 10.73 -14.45
CA GLY A 286 17.99 9.95 -15.30
C GLY A 286 17.40 8.70 -14.61
N GLY A 287 17.87 8.34 -13.41
CA GLY A 287 17.44 7.13 -12.73
C GLY A 287 18.60 6.26 -12.26
N LEU A 288 18.43 4.94 -12.35
CA LEU A 288 19.40 3.95 -11.88
C LEU A 288 19.70 2.90 -12.95
N GLN A 289 20.89 2.31 -12.86
CA GLN A 289 21.31 1.14 -13.63
C GLN A 289 22.02 0.14 -12.71
N ALA A 290 21.86 -1.15 -12.99
CA ALA A 290 22.56 -2.23 -12.29
C ALA A 290 22.66 -3.48 -13.16
N ASN A 291 23.72 -4.25 -13.02
CA ASN A 291 23.77 -5.59 -13.56
C ASN A 291 22.96 -6.52 -12.65
N VAL A 292 22.03 -7.30 -13.18
CA VAL A 292 21.25 -8.27 -12.42
C VAL A 292 21.64 -9.70 -12.80
N ILE A 293 21.81 -10.54 -11.79
CA ILE A 293 22.09 -11.98 -11.88
C ILE A 293 20.87 -12.69 -11.31
N THR A 294 20.27 -13.60 -12.09
CA THR A 294 19.01 -14.25 -11.73
C THR A 294 18.95 -15.69 -12.23
N PRO A 295 18.05 -16.54 -11.72
CA PRO A 295 17.84 -17.90 -12.26
C PRO A 295 17.32 -17.93 -13.71
N TRP A 296 16.80 -16.81 -14.19
CA TRP A 296 16.26 -16.68 -15.57
C TRP A 296 17.28 -16.10 -16.55
N GLY A 297 18.51 -15.84 -16.10
CA GLY A 297 19.62 -15.24 -16.86
C GLY A 297 20.12 -13.95 -16.21
N ASP A 298 21.10 -13.34 -16.88
CA ASP A 298 21.73 -12.09 -16.43
C ASP A 298 21.41 -10.97 -17.42
N GLY A 299 21.44 -9.71 -16.94
CA GLY A 299 21.19 -8.58 -17.81
C GLY A 299 21.41 -7.22 -17.16
N LEU A 300 21.30 -6.16 -17.97
CA LEU A 300 21.36 -4.79 -17.50
C LEU A 300 19.96 -4.28 -17.17
N LEU A 301 19.72 -3.98 -15.89
CA LEU A 301 18.53 -3.30 -15.41
C LEU A 301 18.74 -1.79 -15.56
N VAL A 302 17.82 -1.12 -16.25
CA VAL A 302 17.78 0.34 -16.40
C VAL A 302 16.39 0.82 -15.97
N SER A 303 16.29 1.84 -15.12
CA SER A 303 15.01 2.37 -14.66
C SER A 303 15.10 3.87 -14.39
N PRO A 304 14.03 4.65 -14.68
CA PRO A 304 13.95 6.08 -14.34
C PRO A 304 13.72 6.33 -12.86
N LEU A 305 13.47 5.29 -12.06
CA LEU A 305 13.22 5.40 -10.63
C LEU A 305 14.50 5.78 -9.88
N LEU A 306 14.35 6.48 -8.76
CA LEU A 306 15.46 7.00 -7.98
C LEU A 306 15.69 6.14 -6.72
N GLY A 307 16.96 5.89 -6.40
CA GLY A 307 17.41 5.39 -5.11
C GLY A 307 17.47 3.88 -4.94
N ARG A 308 18.31 3.50 -3.98
CA ARG A 308 18.60 2.09 -3.63
C ARG A 308 17.35 1.29 -3.28
N PHE A 309 16.43 1.88 -2.50
CA PHE A 309 15.22 1.17 -2.10
C PHE A 309 14.28 0.89 -3.29
N ASN A 310 14.28 1.76 -4.32
CA ASN A 310 13.55 1.45 -5.55
C ASN A 310 14.24 0.37 -6.38
N LEU A 311 15.57 0.28 -6.34
CA LEU A 311 16.26 -0.87 -6.93
C LEU A 311 15.88 -2.17 -6.20
N GLN A 312 15.80 -2.18 -4.86
CA GLN A 312 15.29 -3.33 -4.09
C GLN A 312 13.85 -3.68 -4.50
N ASN A 313 12.97 -2.68 -4.60
CA ASN A 313 11.60 -2.89 -5.08
C ASN A 313 11.57 -3.48 -6.50
N LEU A 314 12.43 -2.99 -7.41
CA LEU A 314 12.56 -3.49 -8.78
C LEU A 314 13.06 -4.94 -8.84
N LEU A 315 13.99 -5.36 -7.96
CA LEU A 315 14.42 -6.76 -7.87
C LEU A 315 13.27 -7.67 -7.43
N ALA A 316 12.48 -7.23 -6.43
CA ALA A 316 11.29 -7.96 -5.99
C ALA A 316 10.25 -8.09 -7.11
N VAL A 317 9.97 -7.00 -7.83
CA VAL A 317 9.02 -6.94 -8.96
C VAL A 317 9.50 -7.80 -10.12
N LEU A 318 10.79 -7.73 -10.49
CA LEU A 318 11.41 -8.56 -11.51
C LEU A 318 11.26 -10.05 -11.16
N ALA A 319 11.60 -10.44 -9.92
CA ALA A 319 11.46 -11.81 -9.48
C ALA A 319 10.01 -12.30 -9.58
N ALA A 320 9.05 -11.53 -9.04
CA ALA A 320 7.64 -11.87 -9.09
C ALA A 320 7.10 -11.98 -10.52
N ALA A 321 7.54 -11.10 -11.43
CA ALA A 321 7.14 -11.12 -12.83
C ALA A 321 7.70 -12.35 -13.57
N CYS A 322 8.97 -12.70 -13.32
CA CYS A 322 9.58 -13.89 -13.93
C CYS A 322 8.97 -15.19 -13.38
N ILE A 323 8.66 -15.26 -12.09
CA ILE A 323 7.93 -16.39 -11.48
C ILE A 323 6.57 -16.58 -12.18
N GLN A 324 5.87 -15.49 -12.52
CA GLN A 324 4.60 -15.55 -13.23
C GLN A 324 4.75 -15.69 -14.77
N GLY A 325 5.91 -16.10 -15.24
CA GLY A 325 6.16 -16.56 -16.61
C GLY A 325 6.62 -15.50 -17.60
N LEU A 326 6.96 -14.28 -17.18
CA LEU A 326 7.62 -13.34 -18.09
C LEU A 326 9.09 -13.70 -18.27
N ALA A 327 9.56 -13.67 -19.51
CA ALA A 327 10.99 -13.82 -19.80
C ALA A 327 11.77 -12.61 -19.24
N LEU A 328 12.98 -12.84 -18.68
CA LEU A 328 13.82 -11.76 -18.13
C LEU A 328 14.08 -10.65 -19.16
N GLU A 329 14.35 -11.00 -20.41
CA GLU A 329 14.52 -10.02 -21.50
C GLU A 329 13.30 -9.10 -21.69
N GLN A 330 12.10 -9.66 -21.56
CA GLN A 330 10.85 -8.90 -21.66
C GLN A 330 10.70 -7.95 -20.48
N VAL A 331 11.00 -8.43 -19.26
CA VAL A 331 11.00 -7.61 -18.05
C VAL A 331 11.99 -6.46 -18.20
N LEU A 332 13.27 -6.74 -18.49
CA LEU A 332 14.32 -5.72 -18.62
C LEU A 332 14.01 -4.67 -19.71
N ARG A 333 13.33 -5.08 -20.78
CA ARG A 333 12.94 -4.18 -21.88
C ARG A 333 11.93 -3.13 -21.46
N VAL A 334 10.99 -3.47 -20.57
CA VAL A 334 9.90 -2.55 -20.15
C VAL A 334 10.21 -1.75 -18.89
N LEU A 335 11.25 -2.11 -18.13
CA LEU A 335 11.64 -1.38 -16.91
C LEU A 335 11.94 0.12 -17.15
N PRO A 336 12.54 0.55 -18.28
CA PRO A 336 12.76 1.97 -18.57
C PRO A 336 11.48 2.79 -18.73
N ASP A 337 10.36 2.15 -19.05
CA ASP A 337 9.06 2.79 -19.27
C ASP A 337 8.20 2.85 -18.00
N LEU A 338 8.67 2.25 -16.89
CA LEU A 338 7.99 2.32 -15.61
C LEU A 338 7.95 3.74 -15.07
N GLN A 339 6.80 4.12 -14.57
CA GLN A 339 6.59 5.43 -13.94
C GLN A 339 6.63 5.31 -12.42
N SER A 340 7.19 6.32 -11.75
CA SER A 340 7.12 6.42 -10.31
C SER A 340 5.66 6.48 -9.85
N VAL A 341 5.42 5.88 -8.69
CA VAL A 341 4.12 5.91 -8.05
C VAL A 341 3.82 7.33 -7.56
N THR A 342 2.62 7.83 -7.84
CA THR A 342 2.18 9.17 -7.40
C THR A 342 2.46 9.36 -5.91
N GLY A 343 3.21 10.42 -5.59
CA GLY A 343 3.59 10.75 -4.22
C GLY A 343 4.60 9.79 -3.55
N ARG A 344 5.31 8.97 -4.32
CA ARG A 344 6.38 8.08 -3.85
C ARG A 344 7.63 8.32 -4.69
N MET A 345 8.57 9.14 -4.19
CA MET A 345 9.74 9.59 -4.95
C MET A 345 9.36 10.08 -6.36
N GLU A 346 8.20 10.73 -6.46
CA GLU A 346 7.67 11.21 -7.73
C GLU A 346 8.47 12.39 -8.22
N LYS A 347 9.14 12.21 -9.35
CA LYS A 347 9.92 13.28 -9.99
C LYS A 347 9.00 14.21 -10.76
N ILE A 348 9.03 15.50 -10.40
CA ILE A 348 8.32 16.57 -11.08
C ILE A 348 9.35 17.44 -11.83
N THR A 349 9.22 17.55 -13.13
CA THR A 349 10.12 18.37 -13.95
C THR A 349 9.37 18.95 -15.14
N ASN A 350 9.79 20.13 -15.60
CA ASN A 350 9.38 20.73 -16.87
C ASN A 350 10.58 20.92 -17.82
N GLY A 351 11.73 20.29 -17.52
CA GLY A 351 12.97 20.40 -18.30
C GLY A 351 13.83 21.59 -17.94
N VAL A 352 13.39 22.48 -17.06
CA VAL A 352 14.12 23.68 -16.61
C VAL A 352 13.99 23.79 -15.08
N GLY A 353 15.09 24.15 -14.40
CA GLY A 353 15.10 24.32 -12.93
C GLY A 353 15.55 23.09 -12.17
N PRO A 354 15.40 23.09 -10.83
CA PRO A 354 15.84 22.00 -9.97
C PRO A 354 15.02 20.73 -10.21
N MET A 355 15.59 19.58 -9.82
CA MET A 355 14.82 18.34 -9.72
C MET A 355 13.93 18.40 -8.48
N VAL A 356 12.61 18.43 -8.69
CA VAL A 356 11.64 18.43 -7.59
C VAL A 356 11.11 17.02 -7.39
N ILE A 357 11.15 16.55 -6.14
CA ILE A 357 10.67 15.21 -5.74
C ILE A 357 9.53 15.37 -4.73
N VAL A 358 8.41 14.71 -4.98
CA VAL A 358 7.29 14.61 -4.04
C VAL A 358 7.27 13.22 -3.42
N ASP A 359 7.25 13.15 -2.08
CA ASP A 359 7.25 11.88 -1.34
C ASP A 359 6.30 11.89 -0.13
N TYR A 360 5.80 10.71 0.22
CA TYR A 360 4.91 10.50 1.37
C TYR A 360 5.68 10.34 2.70
N ALA A 361 6.98 10.53 2.75
CA ALA A 361 7.80 10.40 3.95
C ALA A 361 7.28 11.33 5.08
N HIS A 362 6.59 10.76 6.05
CA HIS A 362 5.94 11.46 7.18
C HIS A 362 6.36 10.91 8.54
N THR A 363 7.39 10.04 8.56
CA THR A 363 8.04 9.51 9.77
C THR A 363 9.52 9.83 9.76
N PRO A 364 10.20 9.86 10.93
CA PRO A 364 11.64 10.11 11.00
C PRO A 364 12.46 9.18 10.09
N ALA A 365 12.25 7.87 10.20
CA ALA A 365 13.00 6.88 9.40
C ALA A 365 12.75 7.02 7.89
N ALA A 366 11.50 7.30 7.48
CA ALA A 366 11.19 7.51 6.06
C ALA A 366 11.84 8.78 5.51
N LEU A 367 11.80 9.89 6.27
CA LEU A 367 12.44 11.15 5.87
C LEU A 367 13.96 11.00 5.74
N GLU A 368 14.58 10.30 6.68
CA GLU A 368 16.01 9.99 6.65
C GLU A 368 16.37 9.21 5.39
N GLN A 369 15.67 8.12 5.10
CA GLN A 369 15.92 7.29 3.93
C GLN A 369 15.77 8.05 2.61
N VAL A 370 14.74 8.89 2.49
CA VAL A 370 14.52 9.70 1.30
C VAL A 370 15.64 10.74 1.12
N LEU A 371 16.03 11.44 2.18
CA LEU A 371 17.12 12.43 2.11
C LEU A 371 18.46 11.80 1.77
N LEU A 372 18.82 10.67 2.40
CA LEU A 372 20.04 9.93 2.08
C LEU A 372 20.04 9.47 0.61
N THR A 373 18.91 8.97 0.14
CA THR A 373 18.75 8.55 -1.25
C THR A 373 18.93 9.73 -2.21
N LEU A 374 18.25 10.86 -1.97
CA LEU A 374 18.34 12.02 -2.84
C LEU A 374 19.74 12.65 -2.84
N ARG A 375 20.50 12.51 -1.75
CA ARG A 375 21.88 12.96 -1.70
C ARG A 375 22.76 12.24 -2.73
N GLU A 376 22.50 10.95 -3.03
CA GLU A 376 23.22 10.20 -4.07
C GLU A 376 22.94 10.73 -5.50
N HIS A 377 21.81 11.40 -5.70
CA HIS A 377 21.39 11.99 -6.97
C HIS A 377 21.65 13.51 -7.06
N CYS A 378 22.02 14.15 -5.96
CA CYS A 378 22.13 15.61 -5.86
C CYS A 378 23.57 16.08 -6.15
N LYS A 379 23.75 16.89 -7.17
CA LYS A 379 25.04 17.53 -7.53
C LYS A 379 25.23 18.90 -6.86
N GLY A 380 24.13 19.56 -6.51
CA GLY A 380 24.08 20.86 -5.85
C GLY A 380 23.63 20.75 -4.40
N GLN A 381 22.77 21.67 -3.98
CA GLN A 381 22.17 21.67 -2.65
C GLN A 381 20.91 20.77 -2.61
N LEU A 382 20.74 20.04 -1.51
CA LEU A 382 19.54 19.29 -1.21
C LEU A 382 18.63 20.13 -0.31
N TRP A 383 17.45 20.45 -0.81
CA TRP A 383 16.40 21.17 -0.10
C TRP A 383 15.36 20.20 0.45
N CYS A 384 14.84 20.47 1.65
CA CYS A 384 13.79 19.69 2.27
C CYS A 384 12.62 20.59 2.70
N VAL A 385 11.45 20.42 2.07
CA VAL A 385 10.20 21.09 2.45
C VAL A 385 9.30 20.06 3.10
N PHE A 386 8.97 20.22 4.39
CA PHE A 386 8.12 19.26 5.08
C PHE A 386 7.36 19.88 6.25
N GLY A 387 6.33 19.17 6.71
CA GLY A 387 5.57 19.46 7.91
C GLY A 387 5.16 18.19 8.64
N CYS A 388 4.47 18.35 9.77
CA CYS A 388 3.89 17.24 10.52
C CYS A 388 2.39 17.43 10.70
N GLY A 389 1.65 16.32 10.71
CA GLY A 389 0.21 16.36 11.00
C GLY A 389 -0.09 16.71 12.46
N GLY A 390 -1.15 17.47 12.68
CA GLY A 390 -1.78 17.67 13.99
C GLY A 390 -2.59 16.44 14.41
N ASP A 391 -2.92 16.35 15.71
CA ASP A 391 -3.63 15.22 16.33
C ASP A 391 -2.96 13.86 16.03
N ARG A 392 -1.64 13.86 16.04
CA ARG A 392 -0.75 12.70 15.77
C ARG A 392 0.41 12.71 16.77
N ASP A 393 1.27 11.70 16.67
CA ASP A 393 2.48 11.58 17.50
C ASP A 393 3.32 12.87 17.45
N ARG A 394 3.36 13.59 18.58
CA ARG A 394 4.15 14.80 18.75
C ARG A 394 5.64 14.50 18.89
N GLY A 395 5.99 13.31 19.38
CA GLY A 395 7.39 12.91 19.63
C GLY A 395 8.23 12.89 18.36
N LYS A 396 7.64 12.59 17.20
CA LYS A 396 8.33 12.57 15.93
C LYS A 396 8.71 13.95 15.37
N ARG A 397 8.04 15.04 15.81
CA ARG A 397 8.21 16.40 15.25
C ARG A 397 9.65 16.88 15.36
N GLY A 398 10.19 16.92 16.58
CA GLY A 398 11.58 17.30 16.78
C GLY A 398 12.60 16.35 16.14
N GLN A 399 12.31 15.04 16.10
CA GLN A 399 13.17 14.07 15.41
C GLN A 399 13.25 14.34 13.90
N MET A 400 12.12 14.63 13.25
CA MET A 400 12.09 15.01 11.83
C MET A 400 12.84 16.33 11.57
N GLY A 401 12.72 17.31 12.48
CA GLY A 401 13.48 18.55 12.43
C GLY A 401 14.98 18.32 12.50
N ALA A 402 15.42 17.46 13.41
CA ALA A 402 16.84 17.08 13.54
C ALA A 402 17.36 16.40 12.26
N ILE A 403 16.64 15.40 11.74
CA ILE A 403 17.02 14.67 10.54
C ILE A 403 17.10 15.60 9.32
N ALA A 404 16.07 16.41 9.07
CA ALA A 404 16.07 17.33 7.96
C ALA A 404 17.23 18.31 8.01
N SER A 405 17.50 18.91 9.17
CA SER A 405 18.58 19.88 9.36
C SER A 405 20.00 19.29 9.32
N GLN A 406 20.13 17.97 9.51
CA GLN A 406 21.42 17.27 9.41
C GLN A 406 21.72 16.77 7.99
N LEU A 407 20.70 16.37 7.23
CA LEU A 407 20.86 15.70 5.94
C LEU A 407 20.58 16.60 4.74
N ALA A 408 19.76 17.64 4.88
CA ALA A 408 19.53 18.65 3.86
C ALA A 408 20.42 19.89 4.08
N ASP A 409 20.81 20.56 2.97
CA ASP A 409 21.57 21.82 3.03
C ASP A 409 20.66 22.99 3.38
N ARG A 410 19.39 22.94 2.96
CA ARG A 410 18.36 23.92 3.26
C ARG A 410 17.07 23.21 3.65
N THR A 411 16.39 23.70 4.66
CA THR A 411 15.14 23.14 5.15
C THR A 411 14.07 24.22 5.24
N ILE A 412 12.86 23.95 4.74
CA ILE A 412 11.69 24.79 4.97
C ILE A 412 10.66 23.97 5.74
N VAL A 413 10.38 24.38 6.98
CA VAL A 413 9.34 23.77 7.81
C VAL A 413 8.02 24.46 7.51
N THR A 414 6.99 23.67 7.19
CA THR A 414 5.68 24.20 6.77
C THR A 414 4.52 23.42 7.39
N SER A 415 3.28 23.83 7.07
CA SER A 415 2.08 23.11 7.47
C SER A 415 1.88 21.85 6.63
N ASP A 416 1.39 20.79 7.26
CA ASP A 416 0.87 19.59 6.61
C ASP A 416 -0.66 19.55 6.74
N ASN A 417 -1.24 18.62 7.50
CA ASN A 417 -2.65 18.57 7.92
C ASN A 417 -2.73 18.99 9.40
N PRO A 418 -2.87 20.27 9.74
CA PRO A 418 -2.85 20.72 11.15
C PRO A 418 -4.04 20.20 11.96
N ARG A 419 -5.15 19.83 11.33
CA ARG A 419 -6.39 19.37 11.99
C ARG A 419 -6.85 20.35 13.08
N SER A 420 -6.99 19.91 14.34
CA SER A 420 -7.43 20.77 15.44
C SER A 420 -6.30 21.62 16.03
N GLU A 421 -5.03 21.33 15.73
CA GLU A 421 -3.87 22.06 16.25
C GLU A 421 -3.56 23.31 15.40
N LYS A 422 -2.93 24.32 16.00
CA LYS A 422 -2.46 25.49 15.25
C LYS A 422 -1.18 25.16 14.46
N PRO A 423 -1.10 25.52 13.17
CA PRO A 423 0.08 25.27 12.35
C PRO A 423 1.39 25.78 12.98
N ASP A 424 1.38 26.97 13.56
CA ASP A 424 2.57 27.59 14.15
C ASP A 424 3.10 26.81 15.37
N GLU A 425 2.22 26.18 16.15
CA GLU A 425 2.60 25.34 17.30
C GLU A 425 3.30 24.06 16.82
N ILE A 426 2.79 23.43 15.74
CA ILE A 426 3.40 22.26 15.13
C ILE A 426 4.79 22.61 14.54
N ILE A 427 4.88 23.73 13.83
CA ILE A 427 6.14 24.23 13.27
C ILE A 427 7.16 24.49 14.37
N ALA A 428 6.75 25.13 15.48
CA ALA A 428 7.62 25.39 16.63
C ALA A 428 8.11 24.08 17.27
N ASP A 429 7.29 23.02 17.34
CA ASP A 429 7.69 21.70 17.83
C ASP A 429 8.77 21.06 16.93
N ILE A 430 8.67 21.21 15.61
CA ILE A 430 9.63 20.72 14.63
C ILE A 430 10.97 21.50 14.79
N VAL A 431 10.88 22.84 14.80
CA VAL A 431 12.05 23.74 14.88
C VAL A 431 12.86 23.53 16.16
N ARG A 432 12.23 23.15 17.28
CA ARG A 432 12.96 22.80 18.51
C ARG A 432 13.95 21.63 18.37
N GLY A 433 13.73 20.76 17.39
CA GLY A 433 14.66 19.64 17.10
C GLY A 433 15.77 19.99 16.13
N VAL A 434 15.73 21.15 15.49
CA VAL A 434 16.69 21.56 14.47
C VAL A 434 18.08 21.77 15.06
N ALA A 435 19.10 21.31 14.36
CA ALA A 435 20.49 21.48 14.76
C ALA A 435 20.92 22.96 14.79
N ALA A 436 21.69 23.36 15.79
CA ALA A 436 22.16 24.73 15.91
C ALA A 436 23.00 25.15 14.70
N GLY A 437 22.65 26.29 14.09
CA GLY A 437 23.34 26.84 12.92
C GLY A 437 22.90 26.25 11.57
N ALA A 438 21.94 25.33 11.54
CA ALA A 438 21.38 24.84 10.28
C ALA A 438 20.55 25.91 9.57
N ALA A 439 20.56 25.88 8.24
CA ALA A 439 19.78 26.80 7.38
C ALA A 439 18.33 26.33 7.32
N VAL A 440 17.47 26.88 8.19
CA VAL A 440 16.08 26.50 8.33
C VAL A 440 15.17 27.73 8.31
N ASP A 441 14.19 27.70 7.42
CA ASP A 441 13.12 28.69 7.33
C ASP A 441 11.80 28.08 7.80
N ALA A 442 10.88 28.91 8.33
CA ALA A 442 9.54 28.50 8.75
C ALA A 442 8.50 29.29 7.96
N ILE A 443 7.76 28.61 7.10
CA ILE A 443 6.72 29.21 6.24
C ILE A 443 5.45 28.39 6.40
N ALA A 444 4.46 28.92 7.15
CA ALA A 444 3.23 28.18 7.46
C ALA A 444 2.40 27.84 6.21
N ASP A 445 2.33 28.72 5.23
CA ASP A 445 1.67 28.46 3.94
C ASP A 445 2.50 27.49 3.12
N ARG A 446 1.96 26.26 2.92
CA ARG A 446 2.67 25.19 2.21
C ARG A 446 2.88 25.50 0.73
N ALA A 447 1.94 26.18 0.07
CA ALA A 447 2.10 26.58 -1.33
C ALA A 447 3.25 27.56 -1.49
N LEU A 448 3.33 28.56 -0.60
CA LEU A 448 4.41 29.52 -0.56
C LEU A 448 5.75 28.88 -0.20
N ALA A 449 5.78 27.92 0.72
CA ALA A 449 6.98 27.17 1.09
C ALA A 449 7.55 26.40 -0.11
N ILE A 450 6.70 25.70 -0.86
CA ILE A 450 7.08 24.98 -2.08
C ILE A 450 7.59 25.95 -3.15
N GLN A 451 6.88 27.07 -3.36
CA GLN A 451 7.27 28.08 -4.33
C GLN A 451 8.66 28.68 -4.00
N SER A 452 8.89 29.08 -2.74
CA SER A 452 10.18 29.62 -2.29
C SER A 452 11.33 28.63 -2.55
N ALA A 453 11.16 27.36 -2.13
CA ALA A 453 12.17 26.35 -2.36
C ALA A 453 12.51 26.17 -3.85
N VAL A 454 11.50 26.06 -4.72
CA VAL A 454 11.69 25.85 -6.15
C VAL A 454 12.32 27.07 -6.83
N TRP A 455 12.02 28.28 -6.36
CA TRP A 455 12.55 29.51 -6.97
C TRP A 455 13.97 29.81 -6.52
N GLU A 456 14.32 29.55 -5.28
CA GLU A 456 15.65 29.81 -4.70
C GLU A 456 16.67 28.73 -5.06
N ALA A 457 16.24 27.47 -5.27
CA ALA A 457 17.12 26.37 -5.62
C ALA A 457 17.78 26.57 -7.00
N ALA A 458 19.05 26.25 -7.16
CA ALA A 458 19.73 26.23 -8.44
C ALA A 458 19.26 25.08 -9.34
N ASP A 459 19.54 25.14 -10.65
CA ASP A 459 19.10 24.12 -11.61
C ASP A 459 19.75 22.74 -11.37
N VAL A 460 20.87 22.69 -10.63
CA VAL A 460 21.58 21.47 -10.23
C VAL A 460 21.16 20.94 -8.87
N ASP A 461 20.28 21.67 -8.18
CA ASP A 461 19.79 21.32 -6.85
C ASP A 461 18.63 20.30 -6.92
N VAL A 462 18.37 19.68 -5.78
CA VAL A 462 17.23 18.79 -5.58
C VAL A 462 16.33 19.37 -4.49
N VAL A 463 15.04 19.46 -4.76
CA VAL A 463 14.01 19.91 -3.81
C VAL A 463 13.11 18.73 -3.45
N LEU A 464 13.21 18.24 -2.22
CA LEU A 464 12.27 17.28 -1.65
C LEU A 464 11.06 18.02 -1.04
N ILE A 465 9.86 17.61 -1.44
CA ILE A 465 8.60 17.99 -0.79
C ILE A 465 8.04 16.74 -0.12
N ALA A 466 8.10 16.67 1.22
CA ALA A 466 7.76 15.48 1.99
C ALA A 466 6.52 15.65 2.85
N GLY A 467 5.86 14.52 3.15
CA GLY A 467 4.74 14.40 4.09
C GLY A 467 3.44 13.97 3.47
N LYS A 468 2.94 14.71 2.47
CA LYS A 468 1.61 14.49 1.88
C LYS A 468 1.59 13.45 0.75
N GLY A 469 2.68 13.35 -0.01
CA GLY A 469 2.75 12.39 -1.12
C GLY A 469 1.57 12.53 -2.08
N HIS A 470 0.72 11.51 -2.16
CA HIS A 470 -0.45 11.45 -3.04
C HIS A 470 -1.71 12.18 -2.53
N GLU A 471 -1.68 12.74 -1.32
CA GLU A 471 -2.85 13.43 -0.78
C GLU A 471 -3.21 14.67 -1.61
N HIS A 472 -4.48 14.79 -2.00
CA HIS A 472 -5.01 15.91 -2.78
C HIS A 472 -5.80 16.92 -1.93
N TYR A 473 -5.55 16.96 -0.63
CA TYR A 473 -6.23 17.85 0.30
C TYR A 473 -5.35 18.27 1.46
N GLN A 474 -5.75 19.32 2.16
CA GLN A 474 -5.23 19.75 3.46
C GLN A 474 -6.39 19.83 4.46
N LEU A 475 -6.19 19.25 5.66
CA LEU A 475 -7.17 19.27 6.75
C LEU A 475 -6.84 20.41 7.70
N ILE A 476 -7.69 21.42 7.75
CA ILE A 476 -7.57 22.59 8.64
C ILE A 476 -8.83 22.67 9.49
N GLY A 477 -8.73 22.44 10.79
CA GLY A 477 -9.91 22.23 11.63
C GLY A 477 -10.70 21.01 11.14
N ALA A 478 -11.99 21.21 10.89
CA ALA A 478 -12.90 20.22 10.31
C ALA A 478 -13.00 20.30 8.77
N GLU A 479 -12.35 21.27 8.15
CA GLU A 479 -12.46 21.52 6.71
C GLU A 479 -11.41 20.71 5.93
N ARG A 480 -11.83 20.11 4.81
CA ARG A 480 -10.98 19.44 3.84
C ARG A 480 -10.84 20.34 2.61
N LEU A 481 -9.72 21.06 2.53
CA LEU A 481 -9.44 21.98 1.43
C LEU A 481 -8.65 21.25 0.31
N PRO A 482 -8.96 21.47 -0.96
CA PRO A 482 -8.18 20.94 -2.08
C PRO A 482 -6.74 21.47 -2.04
N PHE A 483 -5.76 20.55 -2.09
CA PHE A 483 -4.34 20.87 -2.11
C PHE A 483 -3.54 19.68 -2.68
N SER A 484 -2.54 19.95 -3.50
CA SER A 484 -1.66 18.91 -4.04
C SER A 484 -0.23 19.45 -4.15
N ASP A 485 0.72 18.74 -3.54
CA ASP A 485 2.15 19.06 -3.63
C ASP A 485 2.62 19.04 -5.09
N GLN A 486 2.16 18.06 -5.89
CA GLN A 486 2.48 17.95 -7.32
C GLN A 486 2.01 19.16 -8.11
N ALA A 487 0.78 19.60 -7.86
CA ALA A 487 0.22 20.77 -8.56
C ALA A 487 0.99 22.05 -8.21
N GLN A 488 1.34 22.25 -6.94
CA GLN A 488 2.14 23.40 -6.50
C GLN A 488 3.57 23.35 -7.07
N ALA A 489 4.20 22.18 -7.07
CA ALA A 489 5.52 21.99 -7.66
C ALA A 489 5.55 22.32 -9.17
N ARG A 490 4.58 21.80 -9.93
CA ARG A 490 4.43 22.09 -11.38
C ARG A 490 4.18 23.58 -11.61
N LEU A 491 3.32 24.21 -10.81
CA LEU A 491 3.04 25.64 -10.91
C LEU A 491 4.30 26.47 -10.67
N ALA A 492 5.05 26.19 -9.60
CA ALA A 492 6.29 26.89 -9.26
C ALA A 492 7.36 26.74 -10.34
N LEU A 493 7.57 25.52 -10.89
CA LEU A 493 8.50 25.27 -11.98
C LEU A 493 8.11 26.03 -13.27
N ASN A 494 6.82 26.05 -13.61
CA ASN A 494 6.34 26.74 -14.81
C ASN A 494 6.49 28.26 -14.69
N GLN A 495 6.20 28.84 -13.53
CA GLN A 495 6.38 30.26 -13.27
C GLN A 495 7.86 30.67 -13.32
N ARG A 496 8.77 29.83 -12.78
CA ARG A 496 10.21 30.05 -12.88
C ARG A 496 10.70 30.04 -14.34
N GLY A 497 10.19 29.09 -15.17
CA GLY A 497 10.54 29.00 -16.59
C GLY A 497 10.04 30.17 -17.44
N GLY A 498 8.92 30.80 -17.04
CA GLY A 498 8.36 31.97 -17.72
C GLY A 498 9.02 33.31 -17.38
N CYS A 499 9.87 33.35 -16.35
CA CYS A 499 10.62 34.55 -15.94
C CYS A 499 12.06 34.58 -16.50
N ARG A 500 12.48 33.57 -17.23
CA ARG A 500 13.74 33.51 -17.96
C ARG A 500 13.49 33.66 -19.45
#